data_f3fcbedd366e183b4b16eea212992322
#
_entry.id   f3fcbedd366e183b4b16eea212992322
#
_cell.length_a   1.000
_cell.length_b   1.000
_cell.length_c   1.000
_cell.angle_alpha   90.00
_cell.angle_beta   90.00
_cell.angle_gamma   90.00
#
_symmetry.space_group_name_H-M   'P 1'
#
loop_
_entity.id
_entity.type
_entity.pdbx_description
1 polymer ?
#
loop_
_entity_poly.entity_id
_entity_poly.type
_entity_poly.pdbx_seq_one_letter_code
_entity_poly.pdbx_strand_id
1 'polypeptide(L)'
;VCSSDLKAREAEREQTRQLLASGVSRLYWEWQTQAALKTVLTQIESEQQNVISVDRQLYQNGLTSSVEGVETDIDSSKTEQQLNDVSGKMKVIEARLSALTNAQSTALKLHSTPLPAVESQLPSQLGYSLLARRPDLQAAHWYIESSLSSIDAAKAAFYPDVNLMAFLQQDALHLSDLFRHSAQQMGVTAGLTLPIFDSGRDRKSVV
;
A
#
# COMPACT_ATOMS: atom_id res chain seq x y z
N VAL A 1 13.50 24.69 4.03
CA VAL A 1 12.32 24.15 3.34
C VAL A 1 12.61 22.71 2.88
N CYS A 2 13.63 22.47 2.06
CA CYS A 2 13.91 21.15 1.49
C CYS A 2 14.15 20.03 2.53
N SER A 3 14.76 20.33 3.70
CA SER A 3 15.06 19.33 4.72
C SER A 3 13.79 18.83 5.43
N SER A 4 12.85 19.72 5.75
CA SER A 4 11.59 19.37 6.42
C SER A 4 10.65 18.61 5.48
N ASP A 5 10.57 19.01 4.21
CA ASP A 5 9.83 18.29 3.18
C ASP A 5 10.36 16.88 2.97
N LEU A 6 11.69 16.71 2.93
CA LEU A 6 12.29 15.39 2.81
C LEU A 6 11.88 14.48 3.98
N LYS A 7 11.96 14.99 5.22
CA LYS A 7 11.56 14.23 6.42
C LYS A 7 10.05 13.90 6.42
N ALA A 8 9.21 14.80 5.91
CA ALA A 8 7.79 14.53 5.73
C ALA A 8 7.58 13.38 4.75
N ARG A 9 8.29 13.38 3.62
CA ARG A 9 8.21 12.30 2.61
C ARG A 9 8.76 10.97 3.12
N GLU A 10 9.80 10.99 3.96
CA GLU A 10 10.31 9.78 4.61
C GLU A 10 9.26 9.18 5.57
N ALA A 11 8.57 10.02 6.34
CA ALA A 11 7.48 9.58 7.21
C ALA A 11 6.28 9.03 6.42
N GLU A 12 5.88 9.66 5.31
CA GLU A 12 4.84 9.14 4.41
C GLU A 12 5.22 7.80 3.79
N ARG A 13 6.49 7.62 3.42
CA ARG A 13 6.99 6.32 2.92
C ARG A 13 6.85 5.24 4.00
N GLU A 14 7.18 5.55 5.25
CA GLU A 14 7.05 4.59 6.35
C GLU A 14 5.57 4.29 6.64
N GLN A 15 4.68 5.28 6.56
CA GLN A 15 3.23 5.06 6.63
C GLN A 15 2.75 4.11 5.53
N THR A 16 3.17 4.34 4.30
CA THR A 16 2.81 3.49 3.15
C THR A 16 3.29 2.05 3.34
N ARG A 17 4.52 1.90 3.86
CA ARG A 17 5.09 0.59 4.19
C ARG A 17 4.27 -0.15 5.25
N GLN A 18 3.85 0.54 6.32
CA GLN A 18 3.01 -0.05 7.37
C GLN A 18 1.63 -0.43 6.85
N LEU A 19 1.00 0.43 6.03
CA LEU A 19 -0.28 0.15 5.38
C LEU A 19 -0.19 -1.07 4.45
N LEU A 20 0.88 -1.15 3.66
CA LEU A 20 1.11 -2.29 2.77
C LEU A 20 1.30 -3.59 3.59
N ALA A 21 2.17 -3.56 4.60
CA ALA A 21 2.43 -4.72 5.45
C ALA A 21 1.16 -5.21 6.16
N SER A 22 0.36 -4.28 6.72
CA SER A 22 -0.92 -4.63 7.37
C SER A 22 -1.95 -5.15 6.37
N GLY A 23 -2.00 -4.59 5.16
CA GLY A 23 -2.86 -5.04 4.08
C GLY A 23 -2.55 -6.47 3.63
N VAL A 24 -1.26 -6.76 3.41
CA VAL A 24 -0.79 -8.11 3.06
C VAL A 24 -1.09 -9.10 4.19
N SER A 25 -0.79 -8.73 5.44
CA SER A 25 -1.07 -9.60 6.60
C SER A 25 -2.55 -9.91 6.73
N ARG A 26 -3.42 -8.91 6.58
CA ARG A 26 -4.87 -9.10 6.62
C ARG A 26 -5.35 -10.06 5.53
N LEU A 27 -4.93 -9.85 4.28
CA LEU A 27 -5.31 -10.72 3.17
C LEU A 27 -4.77 -12.14 3.33
N TYR A 28 -3.56 -12.28 3.90
CA TYR A 28 -3.01 -13.61 4.19
C TYR A 28 -3.87 -14.38 5.20
N TRP A 29 -4.27 -13.74 6.31
CA TRP A 29 -5.12 -14.40 7.31
C TRP A 29 -6.55 -14.62 6.81
N GLU A 30 -7.07 -13.73 5.98
CA GLU A 30 -8.36 -13.94 5.30
C GLU A 30 -8.29 -15.18 4.40
N TRP A 31 -7.20 -15.33 3.63
CA TRP A 31 -6.99 -16.52 2.81
C TRP A 31 -6.90 -17.80 3.67
N GLN A 32 -6.15 -17.78 4.77
CA GLN A 32 -6.04 -18.92 5.70
C GLN A 32 -7.41 -19.31 6.28
N THR A 33 -8.23 -18.32 6.61
CA THR A 33 -9.60 -18.57 7.09
C THR A 33 -10.46 -19.25 6.02
N GLN A 34 -10.38 -18.77 4.76
CA GLN A 34 -11.10 -19.41 3.66
C GLN A 34 -10.57 -20.83 3.37
N ALA A 35 -9.26 -21.05 3.48
CA ALA A 35 -8.68 -22.37 3.30
C ALA A 35 -9.14 -23.36 4.39
N ALA A 36 -9.19 -22.93 5.64
CA ALA A 36 -9.73 -23.73 6.76
C ALA A 36 -11.21 -24.05 6.54
N LEU A 37 -12.01 -23.06 6.14
CA LEU A 37 -13.44 -23.24 5.83
C LEU A 37 -13.63 -24.25 4.68
N LYS A 38 -12.83 -24.14 3.62
CA LYS A 38 -12.86 -25.07 2.50
C LYS A 38 -12.60 -26.50 2.95
N THR A 39 -11.62 -26.70 3.85
CA THR A 39 -11.30 -28.04 4.37
C THR A 39 -12.51 -28.64 5.11
N VAL A 40 -13.19 -27.85 5.97
CA VAL A 40 -14.38 -28.28 6.71
C VAL A 40 -15.52 -28.61 5.75
N LEU A 41 -15.80 -27.74 4.78
CA LEU A 41 -16.86 -27.96 3.79
C LEU A 41 -16.59 -29.20 2.92
N THR A 42 -15.34 -29.46 2.55
CA THR A 42 -14.98 -30.68 1.80
C THR A 42 -15.21 -31.93 2.64
N GLN A 43 -14.96 -31.86 3.95
CA GLN A 43 -15.28 -32.98 4.85
C GLN A 43 -16.79 -33.18 4.96
N ILE A 44 -17.57 -32.11 5.10
CA ILE A 44 -19.04 -32.18 5.14
C ILE A 44 -19.57 -32.79 3.84
N GLU A 45 -19.07 -32.34 2.67
CA GLU A 45 -19.44 -32.91 1.36
C GLU A 45 -19.17 -34.41 1.31
N SER A 46 -18.00 -34.85 1.79
CA SER A 46 -17.65 -36.29 1.83
C SER A 46 -18.63 -37.08 2.71
N GLU A 47 -18.99 -36.58 3.87
CA GLU A 47 -19.96 -37.23 4.76
C GLU A 47 -21.37 -37.24 4.16
N GLN A 48 -21.80 -36.16 3.50
CA GLN A 48 -23.08 -36.11 2.79
C GLN A 48 -23.15 -37.14 1.64
N GLN A 49 -22.06 -37.34 0.89
CA GLN A 49 -22.02 -38.36 -0.14
C GLN A 49 -22.18 -39.78 0.45
N ASN A 50 -21.60 -40.04 1.64
CA ASN A 50 -21.81 -41.31 2.35
C ASN A 50 -23.29 -41.49 2.72
N VAL A 51 -23.94 -40.46 3.30
CA VAL A 51 -25.37 -40.47 3.64
C VAL A 51 -26.23 -40.73 2.41
N ILE A 52 -26.02 -39.99 1.30
CA ILE A 52 -26.73 -40.19 0.03
C ILE A 52 -26.62 -41.65 -0.46
N SER A 53 -25.43 -42.27 -0.32
CA SER A 53 -25.23 -43.66 -0.70
C SER A 53 -26.04 -44.66 0.13
N VAL A 54 -26.16 -44.38 1.44
CA VAL A 54 -26.97 -45.21 2.36
C VAL A 54 -28.47 -44.99 2.08
N ASP A 55 -28.92 -43.77 1.91
CA ASP A 55 -30.32 -43.47 1.61
C ASP A 55 -30.80 -44.15 0.33
N ARG A 56 -29.96 -44.17 -0.70
CA ARG A 56 -30.26 -44.88 -1.96
C ARG A 56 -30.41 -46.41 -1.73
N GLN A 57 -29.57 -47.01 -0.90
CA GLN A 57 -29.69 -48.42 -0.56
C GLN A 57 -30.98 -48.72 0.24
N LEU A 58 -31.30 -47.85 1.19
CA LEU A 58 -32.53 -47.98 2.00
C LEU A 58 -33.79 -47.84 1.12
N TYR A 59 -33.77 -46.87 0.19
CA TYR A 59 -34.88 -46.68 -0.74
C TYR A 59 -35.05 -47.87 -1.67
N GLN A 60 -33.94 -48.42 -2.23
CA GLN A 60 -33.99 -49.59 -3.07
C GLN A 60 -34.54 -50.85 -2.35
N ASN A 61 -34.35 -50.93 -1.03
CA ASN A 61 -34.88 -51.98 -0.17
C ASN A 61 -36.30 -51.71 0.38
N GLY A 62 -36.92 -50.55 0.00
CA GLY A 62 -38.24 -50.16 0.45
C GLY A 62 -38.31 -49.74 1.91
N LEU A 63 -37.18 -49.38 2.52
CA LEU A 63 -37.09 -49.04 3.96
C LEU A 63 -37.19 -47.52 4.24
N THR A 64 -37.13 -46.68 3.21
CA THR A 64 -37.25 -45.20 3.34
C THR A 64 -38.06 -44.62 2.20
N SER A 65 -38.50 -43.36 2.34
CA SER A 65 -39.25 -42.62 1.33
C SER A 65 -38.31 -41.86 0.36
N SER A 66 -38.81 -41.53 -0.83
CA SER A 66 -38.06 -40.72 -1.77
C SER A 66 -37.85 -39.26 -1.29
N VAL A 67 -38.60 -38.79 -0.32
CA VAL A 67 -38.55 -37.42 0.20
C VAL A 67 -37.24 -37.17 0.96
N GLU A 68 -36.82 -38.11 1.79
CA GLU A 68 -35.56 -38.02 2.57
C GLU A 68 -34.34 -37.91 1.64
N GLY A 69 -34.32 -38.68 0.55
CA GLY A 69 -33.26 -38.59 -0.45
C GLY A 69 -33.18 -37.24 -1.16
N VAL A 70 -34.34 -36.59 -1.42
CA VAL A 70 -34.36 -35.25 -2.03
C VAL A 70 -33.85 -34.18 -1.07
N GLU A 71 -34.13 -34.27 0.23
CA GLU A 71 -33.59 -33.31 1.22
C GLU A 71 -32.07 -33.41 1.32
N THR A 72 -31.53 -34.62 1.34
CA THR A 72 -30.08 -34.84 1.37
C THR A 72 -29.40 -34.33 0.10
N ASP A 73 -30.00 -34.52 -1.07
CA ASP A 73 -29.48 -33.98 -2.34
C ASP A 73 -29.49 -32.42 -2.37
N ILE A 74 -30.53 -31.79 -1.80
CA ILE A 74 -30.60 -30.31 -1.66
C ILE A 74 -29.49 -29.80 -0.76
N ASP A 75 -29.22 -30.44 0.37
CA ASP A 75 -28.19 -30.01 1.31
C ASP A 75 -26.78 -30.25 0.74
N SER A 76 -26.58 -31.31 -0.01
CA SER A 76 -25.33 -31.53 -0.78
C SER A 76 -25.10 -30.42 -1.82
N SER A 77 -26.14 -30.04 -2.55
CA SER A 77 -26.06 -28.96 -3.56
C SER A 77 -25.74 -27.59 -2.91
N LYS A 78 -26.26 -27.32 -1.71
CA LYS A 78 -25.93 -26.10 -0.94
C LYS A 78 -24.45 -26.11 -0.51
N THR A 79 -23.95 -27.26 -0.06
CA THR A 79 -22.53 -27.42 0.34
C THR A 79 -21.62 -27.19 -0.87
N GLU A 80 -21.96 -27.75 -2.04
CA GLU A 80 -21.21 -27.53 -3.28
C GLU A 80 -21.20 -26.05 -3.68
N GLN A 81 -22.35 -25.36 -3.59
CA GLN A 81 -22.41 -23.92 -3.81
C GLN A 81 -21.49 -23.15 -2.88
N GLN A 82 -21.48 -23.48 -1.57
CA GLN A 82 -20.60 -22.84 -0.60
C GLN A 82 -19.11 -23.09 -0.92
N LEU A 83 -18.74 -24.30 -1.36
CA LEU A 83 -17.39 -24.64 -1.80
C LEU A 83 -16.96 -23.81 -3.00
N ASN A 84 -17.86 -23.61 -3.97
CA ASN A 84 -17.61 -22.77 -5.12
C ASN A 84 -17.40 -21.30 -4.71
N ASP A 85 -18.24 -20.78 -3.82
CA ASP A 85 -18.12 -19.41 -3.28
C ASP A 85 -16.80 -19.19 -2.54
N VAL A 86 -16.42 -20.13 -1.66
CA VAL A 86 -15.15 -20.08 -0.93
C VAL A 86 -13.97 -20.12 -1.89
N SER A 87 -14.01 -21.01 -2.88
CA SER A 87 -12.97 -21.14 -3.91
C SER A 87 -12.84 -19.86 -4.75
N GLY A 88 -13.97 -19.22 -5.07
CA GLY A 88 -14.01 -17.93 -5.75
C GLY A 88 -13.38 -16.81 -4.90
N LYS A 89 -13.73 -16.73 -3.61
CA LYS A 89 -13.14 -15.77 -2.65
C LYS A 89 -11.62 -15.96 -2.53
N MET A 90 -11.15 -17.19 -2.43
CA MET A 90 -9.72 -17.48 -2.36
C MET A 90 -8.97 -16.95 -3.59
N LYS A 91 -9.49 -17.18 -4.80
CA LYS A 91 -8.90 -16.65 -6.04
C LYS A 91 -8.84 -15.11 -6.06
N VAL A 92 -9.89 -14.44 -5.56
CA VAL A 92 -9.90 -12.97 -5.45
C VAL A 92 -8.85 -12.47 -4.47
N ILE A 93 -8.70 -13.15 -3.32
CA ILE A 93 -7.68 -12.79 -2.33
C ILE A 93 -6.27 -13.01 -2.90
N GLU A 94 -6.03 -14.12 -3.59
CA GLU A 94 -4.76 -14.41 -4.29
C GLU A 94 -4.41 -13.34 -5.32
N ALA A 95 -5.39 -12.89 -6.11
CA ALA A 95 -5.19 -11.81 -7.07
C ALA A 95 -4.83 -10.48 -6.39
N ARG A 96 -5.49 -10.15 -5.26
CA ARG A 96 -5.19 -8.97 -4.45
C ARG A 96 -3.79 -9.04 -3.82
N LEU A 97 -3.40 -10.18 -3.26
CA LEU A 97 -2.06 -10.41 -2.73
C LEU A 97 -1.00 -10.27 -3.83
N SER A 98 -1.25 -10.84 -5.00
CA SER A 98 -0.39 -10.71 -6.18
C SER A 98 -0.20 -9.24 -6.58
N ALA A 99 -1.27 -8.46 -6.61
CA ALA A 99 -1.21 -7.03 -6.92
C ALA A 99 -0.41 -6.23 -5.87
N LEU A 100 -0.62 -6.50 -4.56
CA LEU A 100 0.10 -5.79 -3.49
C LEU A 100 1.59 -6.14 -3.41
N THR A 101 1.95 -7.38 -3.74
CA THR A 101 3.34 -7.87 -3.67
C THR A 101 4.07 -7.73 -4.99
N ASN A 102 3.39 -7.32 -6.06
CA ASN A 102 3.90 -7.31 -7.44
C ASN A 102 4.47 -8.68 -7.86
N ALA A 103 3.97 -9.75 -7.29
CA ALA A 103 4.36 -11.12 -7.61
C ALA A 103 3.35 -11.73 -8.58
N GLN A 104 3.80 -12.51 -9.54
CA GLN A 104 2.87 -13.30 -10.36
C GLN A 104 2.09 -14.26 -9.46
N SER A 105 0.80 -14.45 -9.72
CA SER A 105 -0.06 -15.34 -8.91
C SER A 105 0.47 -16.77 -8.81
N THR A 106 1.16 -17.25 -9.85
CA THR A 106 1.83 -18.55 -9.87
C THR A 106 3.07 -18.64 -8.96
N ALA A 107 3.66 -17.51 -8.58
CA ALA A 107 4.81 -17.44 -7.67
C ALA A 107 4.39 -17.42 -6.19
N LEU A 108 3.14 -17.06 -5.90
CA LEU A 108 2.57 -17.08 -4.54
C LEU A 108 2.18 -18.52 -4.16
N LYS A 109 3.13 -19.26 -3.59
CA LYS A 109 2.86 -20.59 -3.03
C LYS A 109 2.25 -20.46 -1.64
N LEU A 110 0.95 -20.19 -1.58
CA LEU A 110 0.21 -20.14 -0.32
C LEU A 110 -0.06 -21.58 0.14
N HIS A 111 0.28 -21.87 1.39
CA HIS A 111 0.02 -23.14 2.04
C HIS A 111 -0.97 -22.93 3.18
N SER A 112 -1.96 -23.80 3.27
CA SER A 112 -2.87 -23.79 4.41
C SER A 112 -2.13 -24.23 5.67
N THR A 113 -2.24 -23.42 6.72
CA THR A 113 -1.71 -23.70 8.05
C THR A 113 -2.81 -23.62 9.08
N PRO A 114 -2.74 -24.35 10.20
CA PRO A 114 -3.71 -24.22 11.27
C PRO A 114 -3.79 -22.76 11.74
N LEU A 115 -5.02 -22.28 11.97
CA LEU A 115 -5.23 -20.93 12.50
C LEU A 115 -4.66 -20.88 13.93
N PRO A 116 -3.85 -19.85 14.27
CA PRO A 116 -3.30 -19.73 15.60
C PRO A 116 -4.40 -19.40 16.62
N ALA A 117 -4.29 -19.98 17.81
CA ALA A 117 -5.08 -19.52 18.94
C ALA A 117 -4.58 -18.12 19.35
N VAL A 118 -5.48 -17.15 19.41
CA VAL A 118 -5.14 -15.78 19.83
C VAL A 118 -5.15 -15.73 21.35
N GLU A 119 -3.98 -15.90 21.97
CA GLU A 119 -3.83 -15.81 23.44
C GLU A 119 -3.37 -14.41 23.90
N SER A 120 -2.99 -13.52 22.96
CA SER A 120 -2.44 -12.22 23.31
C SER A 120 -3.52 -11.25 23.78
N GLN A 121 -3.47 -10.88 25.05
CA GLN A 121 -4.23 -9.75 25.56
C GLN A 121 -3.55 -8.45 25.10
N LEU A 122 -4.34 -7.57 24.49
CA LEU A 122 -3.86 -6.21 24.21
C LEU A 122 -3.52 -5.52 25.54
N PRO A 123 -2.42 -4.75 25.61
CA PRO A 123 -2.12 -3.96 26.80
C PRO A 123 -3.31 -3.08 27.15
N SER A 124 -3.74 -3.11 28.42
CA SER A 124 -4.89 -2.35 28.90
C SER A 124 -4.71 -0.83 28.81
N GLN A 125 -3.47 -0.37 28.70
CA GLN A 125 -3.13 1.05 28.52
C GLN A 125 -2.19 1.20 27.33
N LEU A 126 -2.70 1.78 26.25
CA LEU A 126 -1.90 2.25 25.13
C LEU A 126 -1.43 3.68 25.46
N GLY A 127 -0.19 3.85 25.88
CA GLY A 127 0.37 5.16 26.26
C GLY A 127 0.47 6.12 25.07
N TYR A 128 0.44 7.43 25.36
CA TYR A 128 0.61 8.51 24.37
C TYR A 128 1.90 8.37 23.54
N SER A 129 2.91 7.66 24.06
CA SER A 129 4.14 7.35 23.32
C SER A 129 3.93 6.58 22.03
N LEU A 130 2.83 5.86 21.89
CA LEU A 130 2.48 5.18 20.63
C LEU A 130 1.98 6.16 19.56
N LEU A 131 1.31 7.25 19.96
CA LEU A 131 0.92 8.30 19.02
C LEU A 131 2.15 8.98 18.41
N ALA A 132 3.19 9.22 19.19
CA ALA A 132 4.43 9.81 18.71
C ALA A 132 5.18 8.93 17.69
N ARG A 133 4.90 7.63 17.66
CA ARG A 133 5.49 6.68 16.71
C ARG A 133 4.70 6.55 15.40
N ARG A 134 3.53 7.18 15.31
CA ARG A 134 2.69 7.14 14.10
C ARG A 134 3.34 7.96 12.99
N PRO A 135 3.63 7.36 11.82
CA PRO A 135 4.31 8.07 10.74
C PRO A 135 3.46 9.19 10.13
N ASP A 136 2.13 9.05 10.10
CA ASP A 136 1.21 10.10 9.63
C ASP A 136 1.28 11.37 10.49
N LEU A 137 1.37 11.22 11.81
CA LEU A 137 1.55 12.36 12.73
C LEU A 137 2.94 12.98 12.59
N GLN A 138 3.97 12.17 12.38
CA GLN A 138 5.31 12.66 12.09
C GLN A 138 5.37 13.43 10.77
N ALA A 139 4.72 12.93 9.72
CA ALA A 139 4.62 13.65 8.44
C ALA A 139 3.93 15.00 8.61
N ALA A 140 2.78 15.04 9.31
CA ALA A 140 2.07 16.29 9.59
C ALA A 140 2.92 17.30 10.37
N HIS A 141 3.69 16.85 11.36
CA HIS A 141 4.63 17.69 12.10
C HIS A 141 5.69 18.31 11.16
N TRP A 142 6.31 17.50 10.29
CA TRP A 142 7.31 18.01 9.35
C TRP A 142 6.74 18.94 8.29
N TYR A 143 5.46 18.79 7.89
CA TYR A 143 4.78 19.73 7.02
C TYR A 143 4.55 21.10 7.69
N ILE A 144 4.24 21.12 9.00
CA ILE A 144 4.16 22.35 9.76
C ILE A 144 5.53 23.06 9.78
N GLU A 145 6.62 22.32 10.06
CA GLU A 145 7.98 22.87 10.04
C GLU A 145 8.39 23.40 8.66
N SER A 146 7.99 22.70 7.59
CA SER A 146 8.20 23.15 6.22
C SER A 146 7.45 24.44 5.91
N SER A 147 6.22 24.56 6.39
CA SER A 147 5.40 25.78 6.24
C SER A 147 6.02 26.96 6.97
N LEU A 148 6.52 26.77 8.20
CA LEU A 148 7.26 27.79 8.95
C LEU A 148 8.52 28.23 8.21
N SER A 149 9.29 27.27 7.68
CA SER A 149 10.47 27.57 6.86
C SER A 149 10.11 28.35 5.58
N SER A 150 8.93 28.11 5.00
CA SER A 150 8.45 28.83 3.82
C SER A 150 8.12 30.29 4.16
N ILE A 151 7.60 30.56 5.37
CA ILE A 151 7.39 31.92 5.87
C ILE A 151 8.73 32.65 6.01
N ASP A 152 9.75 32.00 6.55
CA ASP A 152 11.08 32.60 6.70
C ASP A 152 11.74 32.84 5.33
N ALA A 153 11.55 31.94 4.37
CA ALA A 153 11.98 32.17 3.00
C ALA A 153 11.28 33.37 2.34
N ALA A 154 9.96 33.52 2.57
CA ALA A 154 9.22 34.68 2.09
C ALA A 154 9.70 35.98 2.74
N LYS A 155 10.03 35.98 4.04
CA LYS A 155 10.66 37.12 4.72
C LYS A 155 12.05 37.44 4.14
N ALA A 156 12.82 36.42 3.74
CA ALA A 156 14.12 36.63 3.14
C ALA A 156 14.05 37.38 1.78
N ALA A 157 12.93 37.31 1.07
CA ALA A 157 12.70 38.05 -0.17
C ALA A 157 12.73 39.59 -0.01
N PHE A 158 12.59 40.10 1.22
CA PHE A 158 12.74 41.54 1.52
C PHE A 158 14.21 42.00 1.60
N TYR A 159 15.15 41.04 1.65
CA TYR A 159 16.58 41.36 1.72
C TYR A 159 17.24 41.29 0.33
N PRO A 160 18.40 41.95 0.16
CA PRO A 160 19.16 41.88 -1.09
C PRO A 160 19.53 40.43 -1.42
N ASP A 161 19.24 40.01 -2.64
CA ASP A 161 19.69 38.71 -3.18
C ASP A 161 20.99 38.88 -3.95
N VAL A 162 22.01 38.12 -3.60
CA VAL A 162 23.31 38.07 -4.25
C VAL A 162 23.44 36.76 -5.00
N ASN A 163 23.45 36.86 -6.32
CA ASN A 163 23.63 35.70 -7.20
C ASN A 163 25.02 35.72 -7.86
N LEU A 164 25.75 34.62 -7.74
CA LEU A 164 27.02 34.41 -8.42
C LEU A 164 26.86 33.25 -9.40
N MET A 165 26.97 33.57 -10.70
CA MET A 165 26.88 32.59 -11.78
C MET A 165 28.26 32.43 -12.44
N ALA A 166 28.77 31.21 -12.50
CA ALA A 166 29.92 30.83 -13.29
C ALA A 166 29.47 29.92 -14.42
N PHE A 167 29.93 30.18 -15.62
CA PHE A 167 29.63 29.32 -16.78
C PHE A 167 30.89 28.98 -17.55
N LEU A 168 30.91 27.75 -18.05
CA LEU A 168 31.87 27.26 -19.03
C LEU A 168 31.07 26.75 -20.22
N GLN A 169 31.24 27.38 -21.36
CA GLN A 169 30.51 27.07 -22.58
C GLN A 169 31.50 26.84 -23.71
N GLN A 170 31.23 25.89 -24.58
CA GLN A 170 31.93 25.68 -25.84
C GLN A 170 30.97 26.04 -26.97
N ASP A 171 31.38 27.02 -27.79
CA ASP A 171 30.59 27.52 -28.91
C ASP A 171 31.41 27.46 -30.19
N ALA A 172 30.95 26.68 -31.16
CA ALA A 172 31.64 26.52 -32.44
C ALA A 172 30.63 26.38 -33.59
N LEU A 173 30.91 27.04 -34.71
CA LEU A 173 30.08 26.98 -35.92
C LEU A 173 30.27 25.64 -36.67
N HIS A 174 31.39 24.95 -36.47
CA HIS A 174 31.68 23.65 -37.07
C HIS A 174 32.10 22.65 -36.01
N LEU A 175 31.68 21.41 -36.16
CA LEU A 175 31.99 20.29 -35.23
C LEU A 175 33.51 20.09 -35.04
N SER A 176 34.31 20.37 -36.08
CA SER A 176 35.77 20.29 -36.02
C SER A 176 36.43 21.31 -35.09
N ASP A 177 35.73 22.41 -34.82
CA ASP A 177 36.26 23.51 -34.01
C ASP A 177 35.80 23.46 -32.56
N LEU A 178 34.89 22.52 -32.21
CA LEU A 178 34.31 22.40 -30.89
C LEU A 178 35.34 22.15 -29.78
N PHE A 179 36.46 21.47 -30.12
CA PHE A 179 37.53 21.15 -29.18
C PHE A 179 38.71 22.12 -29.22
N ARG A 180 38.60 23.20 -30.01
CA ARG A 180 39.62 24.23 -30.04
C ARG A 180 39.51 25.17 -28.85
N HIS A 181 40.62 25.62 -28.33
CA HIS A 181 40.70 26.54 -27.20
C HIS A 181 40.00 27.88 -27.50
N SER A 182 39.91 28.28 -28.77
CA SER A 182 39.20 29.47 -29.25
C SER A 182 37.67 29.36 -29.18
N ALA A 183 37.12 28.14 -29.05
CA ALA A 183 35.70 27.89 -28.90
C ALA A 183 35.24 27.89 -27.44
N GLN A 184 36.18 27.95 -26.51
CA GLN A 184 35.91 27.90 -25.08
C GLN A 184 35.65 29.31 -24.54
N GLN A 185 34.47 29.49 -23.98
CA GLN A 185 34.09 30.70 -23.27
C GLN A 185 33.86 30.37 -21.78
N MET A 186 34.48 31.14 -20.94
CA MET A 186 34.25 31.07 -19.49
C MET A 186 33.94 32.46 -18.95
N GLY A 187 33.02 32.54 -18.04
CA GLY A 187 32.65 33.82 -17.44
C GLY A 187 32.11 33.63 -16.02
N VAL A 188 32.26 34.67 -15.24
CA VAL A 188 31.72 34.78 -13.91
C VAL A 188 30.93 36.09 -13.88
N THR A 189 29.65 35.99 -13.47
CA THR A 189 28.75 37.14 -13.34
C THR A 189 28.23 37.20 -11.90
N ALA A 190 28.42 38.34 -11.27
CA ALA A 190 27.80 38.63 -9.97
C ALA A 190 26.59 39.54 -10.20
N GLY A 191 25.42 39.10 -9.70
CA GLY A 191 24.18 39.89 -9.73
C GLY A 191 23.75 40.24 -8.31
N LEU A 192 23.32 41.47 -8.11
CA LEU A 192 22.67 41.94 -6.88
C LEU A 192 21.27 42.40 -7.23
N THR A 193 20.27 41.81 -6.61
CA THR A 193 18.85 42.16 -6.80
C THR A 193 18.27 42.62 -5.47
N LEU A 194 17.68 43.84 -5.44
CA LEU A 194 16.98 44.37 -4.28
C LEU A 194 15.60 44.86 -4.73
N PRO A 195 14.50 44.27 -4.22
CA PRO A 195 13.17 44.78 -4.51
C PRO A 195 12.94 46.09 -3.73
N ILE A 196 12.84 47.23 -4.44
CA ILE A 196 12.58 48.53 -3.85
C ILE A 196 11.06 48.78 -3.79
N PHE A 197 10.33 48.32 -4.79
CA PHE A 197 8.87 48.48 -4.87
C PHE A 197 8.27 47.30 -5.62
N ASP A 198 7.35 46.58 -4.97
CA ASP A 198 6.69 45.38 -5.46
C ASP A 198 5.16 45.45 -5.47
N SER A 199 4.59 46.65 -5.28
CA SER A 199 3.15 46.87 -5.17
C SER A 199 2.47 46.04 -4.05
N GLY A 200 3.22 45.66 -3.02
CA GLY A 200 2.73 44.90 -1.87
C GLY A 200 2.54 43.40 -2.14
N ARG A 201 3.18 42.85 -3.16
CA ARG A 201 3.14 41.42 -3.47
C ARG A 201 3.75 40.60 -2.33
N ASP A 202 4.93 41.00 -1.87
CA ASP A 202 5.67 40.25 -0.84
C ASP A 202 4.97 40.32 0.52
N ARG A 203 4.27 41.44 0.79
CA ARG A 203 3.48 41.61 2.01
C ARG A 203 2.29 40.63 2.07
N LYS A 204 1.67 40.32 0.92
CA LYS A 204 0.55 39.36 0.84
C LYS A 204 1.00 37.92 0.93
N SER A 205 2.25 37.61 0.65
CA SER A 205 2.79 36.23 0.70
C SER A 205 3.24 35.82 2.11
N VAL A 206 3.34 36.75 3.06
CA VAL A 206 3.75 36.52 4.46
C VAL A 206 2.54 36.44 5.42
N VAL A 207 1.35 36.86 4.97
CA VAL A 207 0.07 36.76 5.69
C VAL A 207 -0.72 35.56 5.16
#